data_8ab0687f7fcc9b4c53370e5815dd1d11
#
_entry.id   8ab0687f7fcc9b4c53370e5815dd1d11
#
_cell.length_a   1.000
_cell.length_b   1.000
_cell.length_c   1.000
_cell.angle_alpha   90.00
_cell.angle_beta   90.00
_cell.angle_gamma   90.00
#
_symmetry.space_group_name_H-M   'P 1'
#
loop_
_entity.id
_entity.type
_entity.pdbx_description
1 polymer ?
#
loop_
_entity_poly.entity_id
_entity_poly.type
_entity_poly.pdbx_seq_one_letter_code
_entity_poly.pdbx_strand_id
1 'polypeptide(L)'
;LLAGPELALIEPQVVRTRDIVPVATVQAAERRIVGRVTAPAGIVSLTVNDRAITPNELGVFDLTLPVAAGESPVAIVAVDRQGKRGELQFVLRREAAVAQASLPAAAQASPAPAGVDFGRYHALVIGNNDYRQLPDLTSPINDATGLADVLQRRYGFRTTVLTNADRYAILSALNRLRETLTSADNLLIYYAGHGELDEVNQRGHWLPVDAERDSTANWIPTTAITDLLNIIQAKQVLLVVDSCYAGALTRSAVGRLRTGMTTAEQQHWFRTMAKRKSRTVLTSGGIAPVLDAGGGRHSVFAKALLEVLEANTDILDGQRLHRDVAARVAYAAASLRFDQVPEYAPIRYAGHEA
;
A
#
# COMPACT_ATOMS: atom_id res chain seq x y z
N LEU A 1 12.21 37.71 -21.48
CA LEU A 1 11.75 36.61 -22.36
C LEU A 1 10.99 35.59 -21.48
N LEU A 2 9.68 35.39 -21.73
CA LEU A 2 8.90 34.38 -21.02
C LEU A 2 9.46 32.98 -21.31
N ALA A 3 9.38 32.05 -20.34
CA ALA A 3 9.74 30.65 -20.56
C ALA A 3 8.83 30.03 -21.63
N GLY A 4 9.32 29.03 -22.38
CA GLY A 4 8.51 28.28 -23.32
C GLY A 4 7.51 27.33 -22.64
N PRO A 5 6.69 26.60 -23.43
CA PRO A 5 5.74 25.64 -22.87
C PRO A 5 6.46 24.53 -22.10
N GLU A 6 5.95 24.24 -20.92
CA GLU A 6 6.39 23.11 -20.09
C GLU A 6 5.30 22.03 -20.08
N LEU A 7 5.70 20.78 -20.33
CA LEU A 7 4.82 19.63 -20.39
C LEU A 7 5.12 18.69 -19.22
N ALA A 8 4.07 18.33 -18.48
CA ALA A 8 4.14 17.35 -17.41
C ALA A 8 3.14 16.22 -17.68
N LEU A 9 3.59 14.97 -17.65
CA LEU A 9 2.73 13.79 -17.73
C LEU A 9 2.24 13.46 -16.34
N ILE A 10 0.91 13.30 -16.21
CA ILE A 10 0.24 12.90 -14.97
C ILE A 10 -0.05 11.39 -15.01
N GLU A 11 -0.53 10.89 -16.17
CA GLU A 11 -0.82 9.48 -16.42
C GLU A 11 -0.50 9.13 -17.89
N PRO A 12 0.17 8.00 -18.15
CA PRO A 12 0.77 7.04 -17.22
C PRO A 12 2.04 7.59 -16.56
N GLN A 13 2.39 7.03 -15.41
CA GLN A 13 3.70 7.32 -14.83
C GLN A 13 4.78 6.66 -15.69
N VAL A 14 5.77 7.44 -16.09
CA VAL A 14 6.90 6.98 -16.91
C VAL A 14 8.16 6.94 -16.06
N VAL A 15 8.91 5.86 -16.15
CA VAL A 15 10.21 5.73 -15.48
C VAL A 15 11.25 6.50 -16.31
N ARG A 16 11.82 7.54 -15.74
CA ARG A 16 12.94 8.28 -16.34
C ARG A 16 14.26 7.66 -15.87
N THR A 17 14.96 7.00 -16.76
CA THR A 17 16.37 6.63 -16.58
C THR A 17 17.24 7.65 -17.30
N ARG A 18 18.44 7.98 -16.78
CA ARG A 18 19.39 8.85 -17.46
C ARG A 18 19.73 8.21 -18.82
N ASP A 19 19.55 8.98 -19.90
CA ASP A 19 19.89 8.64 -21.29
C ASP A 19 18.97 7.64 -22.04
N ILE A 20 17.74 7.32 -21.54
CA ILE A 20 16.79 6.47 -22.25
C ILE A 20 15.41 7.13 -22.28
N VAL A 21 14.71 7.01 -23.42
CA VAL A 21 13.32 7.47 -23.58
C VAL A 21 12.45 6.81 -22.50
N PRO A 22 11.67 7.59 -21.72
CA PRO A 22 10.85 7.03 -20.65
C PRO A 22 9.87 5.99 -21.17
N VAL A 23 9.69 4.88 -20.45
CA VAL A 23 8.82 3.77 -20.84
C VAL A 23 7.72 3.57 -19.80
N ALA A 24 6.47 3.41 -20.25
CA ALA A 24 5.35 2.95 -19.44
C ALA A 24 4.85 1.60 -19.93
N THR A 25 4.85 0.59 -19.07
CA THR A 25 4.29 -0.73 -19.40
C THR A 25 2.77 -0.71 -19.27
N VAL A 26 2.06 -1.24 -20.28
CA VAL A 26 0.60 -1.32 -20.34
C VAL A 26 0.16 -2.72 -20.71
N GLN A 27 -0.98 -3.16 -20.18
CA GLN A 27 -1.58 -4.47 -20.49
C GLN A 27 -2.77 -4.33 -21.45
N ALA A 28 -3.48 -3.21 -21.42
CA ALA A 28 -4.65 -2.96 -22.24
C ALA A 28 -4.28 -2.53 -23.68
N ALA A 29 -5.19 -2.78 -24.62
CA ALA A 29 -5.06 -2.33 -26.02
C ALA A 29 -5.24 -0.82 -26.18
N GLU A 30 -5.69 -0.13 -25.13
CA GLU A 30 -5.86 1.30 -25.08
C GLU A 30 -5.29 1.84 -23.78
N ARG A 31 -4.73 3.05 -23.80
CA ARG A 31 -4.22 3.72 -22.61
C ARG A 31 -4.68 5.17 -22.55
N ARG A 32 -5.23 5.55 -21.41
CA ARG A 32 -5.54 6.94 -21.09
C ARG A 32 -4.23 7.70 -20.82
N ILE A 33 -4.11 8.88 -21.43
CA ILE A 33 -3.00 9.80 -21.25
C ILE A 33 -3.57 11.07 -20.65
N VAL A 34 -3.08 11.43 -19.49
CA VAL A 34 -3.42 12.68 -18.80
C VAL A 34 -2.14 13.47 -18.60
N GLY A 35 -2.15 14.72 -18.94
CA GLY A 35 -0.99 15.61 -18.76
C GLY A 35 -1.41 17.04 -18.53
N ARG A 36 -0.43 17.88 -18.19
CA ARG A 36 -0.59 19.31 -18.05
C ARG A 36 0.42 20.04 -18.93
N VAL A 37 -0.04 21.07 -19.61
CA VAL A 37 0.80 22.02 -20.31
C VAL A 37 0.69 23.38 -19.61
N THR A 38 1.85 24.00 -19.34
CA THR A 38 1.95 25.35 -18.78
C THR A 38 2.72 26.21 -19.75
N ALA A 39 2.12 27.29 -20.24
CA ALA A 39 2.77 28.22 -21.17
C ALA A 39 2.46 29.65 -20.72
N PRO A 40 3.43 30.39 -20.16
CA PRO A 40 3.23 31.77 -19.70
C PRO A 40 2.80 32.75 -20.83
N ALA A 41 3.18 32.45 -22.07
CA ALA A 41 2.77 33.23 -23.25
C ALA A 41 1.40 32.82 -23.84
N GLY A 42 0.76 31.79 -23.27
CA GLY A 42 -0.47 31.16 -23.78
C GLY A 42 -0.17 30.13 -24.88
N ILE A 43 -1.02 29.09 -24.96
CA ILE A 43 -0.87 27.98 -25.90
C ILE A 43 -1.53 28.33 -27.24
N VAL A 44 -0.86 28.04 -28.35
CA VAL A 44 -1.39 28.12 -29.73
C VAL A 44 -1.83 26.73 -30.19
N SER A 45 -0.99 25.70 -29.95
CA SER A 45 -1.28 24.34 -30.32
C SER A 45 -0.72 23.35 -29.34
N LEU A 46 -1.46 22.27 -29.13
CA LEU A 46 -1.03 21.06 -28.41
C LEU A 46 -1.37 19.86 -29.28
N THR A 47 -0.38 19.02 -29.55
CA THR A 47 -0.59 17.77 -30.32
C THR A 47 -0.05 16.57 -29.55
N VAL A 48 -0.70 15.44 -29.75
CA VAL A 48 -0.22 14.13 -29.28
C VAL A 48 -0.19 13.19 -30.49
N ASN A 49 0.98 12.71 -30.87
CA ASN A 49 1.21 11.97 -32.12
C ASN A 49 0.54 12.67 -33.31
N ASP A 50 0.84 13.97 -33.50
CA ASP A 50 0.32 14.85 -34.56
C ASP A 50 -1.20 15.10 -34.50
N ARG A 51 -1.93 14.51 -33.57
CA ARG A 51 -3.35 14.76 -33.33
C ARG A 51 -3.53 15.98 -32.46
N ALA A 52 -4.25 16.99 -32.93
CA ALA A 52 -4.56 18.18 -32.17
C ALA A 52 -5.45 17.89 -30.97
N ILE A 53 -5.08 18.42 -29.81
CA ILE A 53 -5.79 18.27 -28.53
C ILE A 53 -6.03 19.67 -27.95
N THR A 54 -7.19 19.88 -27.36
CA THR A 54 -7.52 21.13 -26.66
C THR A 54 -7.42 20.89 -25.15
N PRO A 55 -6.45 21.51 -24.45
CA PRO A 55 -6.40 21.46 -23.00
C PRO A 55 -7.54 22.27 -22.38
N ASN A 56 -7.94 21.96 -21.16
CA ASN A 56 -8.90 22.76 -20.41
C ASN A 56 -8.27 24.07 -19.90
N GLU A 57 -9.06 24.91 -19.20
CA GLU A 57 -8.62 26.21 -18.67
C GLU A 57 -7.43 26.11 -17.68
N LEU A 58 -7.24 24.96 -17.05
CA LEU A 58 -6.10 24.68 -16.16
C LEU A 58 -4.89 24.09 -16.88
N GLY A 59 -4.94 24.01 -18.22
CA GLY A 59 -3.89 23.42 -19.05
C GLY A 59 -3.86 21.88 -19.01
N VAL A 60 -4.87 21.22 -18.45
CA VAL A 60 -4.92 19.76 -18.40
C VAL A 60 -5.54 19.21 -19.67
N PHE A 61 -4.90 18.19 -20.27
CA PHE A 61 -5.41 17.42 -21.38
C PHE A 61 -5.58 15.95 -21.00
N ASP A 62 -6.57 15.32 -21.61
CA ASP A 62 -6.99 13.94 -21.33
C ASP A 62 -7.43 13.30 -22.63
N LEU A 63 -6.80 12.18 -23.01
CA LEU A 63 -7.15 11.43 -24.20
C LEU A 63 -6.80 9.95 -24.04
N THR A 64 -7.45 9.11 -24.84
CA THR A 64 -7.13 7.67 -24.90
C THR A 64 -6.42 7.38 -26.22
N LEU A 65 -5.29 6.67 -26.14
CA LEU A 65 -4.52 6.23 -27.29
C LEU A 65 -4.60 4.71 -27.44
N PRO A 66 -4.75 4.19 -28.68
CA PRO A 66 -4.57 2.79 -28.96
C PRO A 66 -3.09 2.40 -28.75
N VAL A 67 -2.86 1.23 -28.15
CA VAL A 67 -1.51 0.71 -27.89
C VAL A 67 -1.35 -0.61 -28.64
N ALA A 68 -0.50 -0.60 -29.67
CA ALA A 68 -0.16 -1.81 -30.41
C ALA A 68 0.60 -2.81 -29.53
N ALA A 69 0.62 -4.10 -29.91
CA ALA A 69 1.50 -5.07 -29.28
C ALA A 69 2.97 -4.66 -29.48
N GLY A 70 3.76 -4.68 -28.43
CA GLY A 70 5.13 -4.17 -28.44
C GLY A 70 5.24 -2.71 -28.03
N GLU A 71 6.07 -1.94 -28.69
CA GLU A 71 6.37 -0.53 -28.35
C GLU A 71 5.57 0.44 -29.21
N SER A 72 4.90 1.38 -28.57
CA SER A 72 4.14 2.46 -29.19
C SER A 72 4.71 3.80 -28.73
N PRO A 73 5.47 4.52 -29.56
CA PRO A 73 6.02 5.82 -29.20
C PRO A 73 4.91 6.87 -29.09
N VAL A 74 5.03 7.74 -28.09
CA VAL A 74 4.14 8.87 -27.87
C VAL A 74 4.97 10.15 -27.82
N ALA A 75 4.59 11.11 -28.68
CA ALA A 75 5.19 12.45 -28.71
C ALA A 75 4.10 13.49 -28.41
N ILE A 76 4.32 14.31 -27.39
CA ILE A 76 3.46 15.43 -27.03
C ILE A 76 4.22 16.71 -27.34
N VAL A 77 3.62 17.59 -28.14
CA VAL A 77 4.24 18.84 -28.56
C VAL A 77 3.29 20.00 -28.28
N ALA A 78 3.80 21.02 -27.61
CA ALA A 78 3.09 22.28 -27.39
C ALA A 78 3.83 23.45 -28.04
N VAL A 79 3.08 24.38 -28.60
CA VAL A 79 3.62 25.63 -29.16
C VAL A 79 2.89 26.81 -28.51
N ASP A 80 3.63 27.79 -28.04
CA ASP A 80 3.10 29.01 -27.47
C ASP A 80 2.91 30.14 -28.50
N ARG A 81 2.31 31.25 -28.05
CA ARG A 81 2.07 32.43 -28.91
C ARG A 81 3.36 33.14 -29.35
N GLN A 82 4.49 32.83 -28.77
CA GLN A 82 5.81 33.32 -29.20
C GLN A 82 6.51 32.37 -30.18
N GLY A 83 5.86 31.26 -30.55
CA GLY A 83 6.41 30.24 -31.41
C GLY A 83 7.42 29.31 -30.74
N LYS A 84 7.56 29.38 -29.40
CA LYS A 84 8.41 28.44 -28.66
C LYS A 84 7.73 27.09 -28.56
N ARG A 85 8.55 26.04 -28.66
CA ARG A 85 8.12 24.65 -28.63
C ARG A 85 8.55 23.97 -27.33
N GLY A 86 7.62 23.25 -26.67
CA GLY A 86 7.90 22.28 -25.63
C GLY A 86 7.56 20.88 -26.14
N GLU A 87 8.36 19.89 -25.79
CA GLU A 87 8.19 18.52 -26.26
C GLU A 87 8.39 17.52 -25.12
N LEU A 88 7.55 16.47 -25.08
CA LEU A 88 7.67 15.35 -24.17
C LEU A 88 7.49 14.06 -24.95
N GLN A 89 8.48 13.16 -24.89
CA GLN A 89 8.45 11.87 -25.56
C GLN A 89 8.54 10.73 -24.55
N PHE A 90 7.76 9.66 -24.78
CA PHE A 90 7.83 8.42 -24.03
C PHE A 90 7.30 7.24 -24.87
N VAL A 91 7.52 6.02 -24.40
CA VAL A 91 7.08 4.80 -25.07
C VAL A 91 6.05 4.08 -24.20
N LEU A 92 4.91 3.72 -24.79
CA LEU A 92 3.99 2.76 -24.23
C LEU A 92 4.40 1.36 -24.70
N ARG A 93 4.84 0.51 -23.77
CA ARG A 93 5.17 -0.88 -24.08
C ARG A 93 4.02 -1.76 -23.67
N ARG A 94 3.30 -2.31 -24.66
CA ARG A 94 2.32 -3.34 -24.39
C ARG A 94 3.02 -4.70 -24.49
N GLU A 95 3.19 -5.34 -23.35
CA GLU A 95 3.58 -6.74 -23.35
C GLU A 95 2.50 -7.49 -24.11
N ALA A 96 2.90 -8.26 -25.14
CA ALA A 96 1.98 -9.17 -25.81
C ALA A 96 1.31 -9.97 -24.71
N ALA A 97 -0.04 -10.03 -24.70
CA ALA A 97 -0.72 -10.94 -23.82
C ALA A 97 -0.05 -12.29 -24.08
N VAL A 98 0.81 -12.71 -23.15
CA VAL A 98 1.25 -14.08 -23.07
C VAL A 98 -0.09 -14.78 -23.05
N ALA A 99 -0.41 -15.51 -24.16
CA ALA A 99 -1.65 -16.26 -24.28
C ALA A 99 -1.84 -16.88 -22.92
N GLN A 100 -2.98 -16.63 -22.27
CA GLN A 100 -3.25 -17.17 -20.95
C GLN A 100 -2.86 -18.65 -20.99
N ALA A 101 -1.58 -18.90 -20.81
CA ALA A 101 -1.13 -20.17 -20.29
C ALA A 101 -1.95 -20.21 -19.01
N SER A 102 -2.99 -21.03 -19.02
CA SER A 102 -3.85 -21.35 -17.90
C SER A 102 -3.07 -21.06 -16.65
N LEU A 103 -3.51 -20.03 -15.85
CA LEU A 103 -2.85 -19.65 -14.60
C LEU A 103 -2.36 -20.94 -14.03
N PRO A 104 -1.03 -21.16 -13.83
CA PRO A 104 -0.55 -22.40 -13.29
C PRO A 104 -1.37 -22.60 -12.04
N ALA A 105 -2.13 -23.67 -11.99
CA ALA A 105 -3.09 -23.99 -10.95
C ALA A 105 -2.46 -23.57 -9.63
N ALA A 106 -3.05 -22.60 -8.96
CA ALA A 106 -2.55 -21.77 -7.86
C ALA A 106 -1.21 -22.27 -7.39
N ALA A 107 -0.11 -21.57 -7.64
CA ALA A 107 1.25 -22.04 -7.33
C ALA A 107 1.14 -22.63 -5.94
N GLN A 108 1.19 -23.96 -5.84
CA GLN A 108 0.91 -24.65 -4.60
C GLN A 108 1.95 -24.11 -3.64
N ALA A 109 1.49 -23.41 -2.60
CA ALA A 109 2.36 -22.91 -1.55
C ALA A 109 3.27 -24.04 -1.16
N SER A 110 4.57 -23.81 -1.08
CA SER A 110 5.54 -24.83 -0.66
C SER A 110 4.97 -25.53 0.56
N PRO A 111 4.90 -26.87 0.58
CA PRO A 111 4.24 -27.58 1.68
C PRO A 111 4.85 -27.15 3.00
N ALA A 112 4.02 -26.90 3.97
CA ALA A 112 4.48 -26.51 5.31
C ALA A 112 5.56 -27.49 5.78
N PRO A 113 6.64 -27.02 6.42
CA PRO A 113 7.70 -27.89 6.91
C PRO A 113 7.09 -29.01 7.76
N ALA A 114 7.49 -30.26 7.47
CA ALA A 114 6.94 -31.42 8.14
C ALA A 114 7.03 -31.29 9.67
N GLY A 115 5.91 -31.49 10.38
CA GLY A 115 5.84 -31.44 11.83
C GLY A 115 5.78 -30.04 12.44
N VAL A 116 5.42 -29.01 11.68
CA VAL A 116 5.10 -27.67 12.19
C VAL A 116 3.60 -27.43 12.03
N ASP A 117 2.90 -27.29 13.16
CA ASP A 117 1.51 -26.84 13.18
C ASP A 117 1.49 -25.30 13.32
N PHE A 118 1.11 -24.61 12.25
CA PHE A 118 0.96 -23.18 12.25
C PHE A 118 -0.37 -22.69 12.81
N GLY A 119 -1.33 -23.59 13.10
CA GLY A 119 -2.65 -23.24 13.62
C GLY A 119 -3.56 -22.62 12.56
N ARG A 120 -4.61 -21.93 13.03
CA ARG A 120 -5.62 -21.28 12.17
C ARG A 120 -5.32 -19.80 12.01
N TYR A 121 -5.67 -19.26 10.85
CA TYR A 121 -5.42 -17.86 10.51
C TYR A 121 -6.70 -17.06 10.43
N HIS A 122 -6.74 -15.94 11.13
CA HIS A 122 -7.84 -14.98 11.15
C HIS A 122 -7.35 -13.59 10.77
N ALA A 123 -8.19 -12.82 10.09
CA ALA A 123 -7.88 -11.42 9.80
C ALA A 123 -9.09 -10.52 10.09
N LEU A 124 -8.83 -9.40 10.73
CA LEU A 124 -9.73 -8.26 10.81
C LEU A 124 -9.16 -7.16 9.93
N VAL A 125 -9.90 -6.77 8.90
CA VAL A 125 -9.45 -5.84 7.88
C VAL A 125 -10.39 -4.64 7.85
N ILE A 126 -9.86 -3.44 8.13
CA ILE A 126 -10.64 -2.22 8.32
C ILE A 126 -10.21 -1.19 7.29
N GLY A 127 -11.19 -0.64 6.54
CA GLY A 127 -10.96 0.44 5.58
C GLY A 127 -12.03 1.53 5.71
N ASN A 128 -11.61 2.75 6.01
CA ASN A 128 -12.48 3.89 6.24
C ASN A 128 -12.25 4.98 5.19
N ASN A 129 -13.25 5.23 4.34
CA ASN A 129 -13.23 6.28 3.32
C ASN A 129 -14.09 7.48 3.71
N ASP A 130 -15.36 7.21 4.07
CA ASP A 130 -16.41 8.23 4.15
C ASP A 130 -16.54 8.71 5.60
N TYR A 131 -15.96 9.84 5.91
CA TYR A 131 -15.91 10.41 7.24
C TYR A 131 -17.03 11.45 7.45
N ARG A 132 -17.63 11.48 8.66
CA ARG A 132 -18.73 12.41 8.95
C ARG A 132 -18.28 13.86 9.10
N GLN A 133 -17.06 14.09 9.62
CA GLN A 133 -16.55 15.42 9.97
C GLN A 133 -15.09 15.66 9.55
N LEU A 134 -14.43 14.64 9.02
CA LEU A 134 -13.06 14.71 8.48
C LEU A 134 -13.12 14.61 6.95
N PRO A 135 -12.06 15.01 6.23
CA PRO A 135 -11.98 14.79 4.78
C PRO A 135 -12.09 13.31 4.42
N ASP A 136 -12.81 13.00 3.35
CA ASP A 136 -12.90 11.65 2.82
C ASP A 136 -11.56 11.19 2.25
N LEU A 137 -11.32 9.87 2.32
CA LEU A 137 -10.20 9.18 1.69
C LEU A 137 -10.69 8.37 0.49
N THR A 138 -9.77 7.94 -0.38
CA THR A 138 -10.14 7.28 -1.64
C THR A 138 -9.73 5.82 -1.72
N SER A 139 -8.65 5.42 -1.04
CA SER A 139 -8.06 4.08 -1.19
C SER A 139 -8.43 3.07 -0.09
N PRO A 140 -8.67 3.43 1.19
CA PRO A 140 -8.74 2.50 2.31
C PRO A 140 -9.69 1.30 2.13
N ILE A 141 -10.88 1.52 1.56
CA ILE A 141 -11.84 0.42 1.32
C ILE A 141 -11.33 -0.53 0.24
N ASN A 142 -10.73 0.01 -0.84
CA ASN A 142 -10.13 -0.83 -1.88
C ASN A 142 -8.95 -1.63 -1.32
N ASP A 143 -8.14 -1.01 -0.47
CA ASP A 143 -6.98 -1.64 0.17
C ASP A 143 -7.42 -2.77 1.09
N ALA A 144 -8.39 -2.50 1.95
CA ALA A 144 -8.95 -3.48 2.87
C ALA A 144 -9.58 -4.67 2.13
N THR A 145 -10.40 -4.41 1.12
CA THR A 145 -11.07 -5.48 0.36
C THR A 145 -10.09 -6.30 -0.47
N GLY A 146 -9.12 -5.66 -1.12
CA GLY A 146 -8.05 -6.34 -1.87
C GLY A 146 -7.18 -7.20 -0.96
N LEU A 147 -6.81 -6.70 0.21
CA LEU A 147 -6.03 -7.48 1.18
C LEU A 147 -6.82 -8.67 1.71
N ALA A 148 -8.09 -8.49 2.09
CA ALA A 148 -8.94 -9.58 2.56
C ALA A 148 -9.06 -10.70 1.52
N ASP A 149 -9.26 -10.35 0.25
CA ASP A 149 -9.34 -11.29 -0.86
C ASP A 149 -8.03 -12.11 -1.03
N VAL A 150 -6.87 -11.45 -1.05
CA VAL A 150 -5.56 -12.13 -1.15
C VAL A 150 -5.33 -13.04 0.05
N LEU A 151 -5.58 -12.57 1.27
CA LEU A 151 -5.42 -13.36 2.49
C LEU A 151 -6.32 -14.60 2.49
N GLN A 152 -7.56 -14.47 2.04
CA GLN A 152 -8.51 -15.58 1.98
C GLN A 152 -8.12 -16.60 0.91
N ARG A 153 -7.89 -16.14 -0.34
CA ARG A 153 -7.65 -17.04 -1.49
C ARG A 153 -6.28 -17.73 -1.44
N ARG A 154 -5.22 -16.98 -1.05
CA ARG A 154 -3.84 -17.51 -1.12
C ARG A 154 -3.33 -18.09 0.18
N TYR A 155 -3.79 -17.56 1.31
CA TYR A 155 -3.27 -17.91 2.63
C TYR A 155 -4.27 -18.62 3.55
N GLY A 156 -5.52 -18.79 3.10
CA GLY A 156 -6.54 -19.52 3.85
C GLY A 156 -7.02 -18.82 5.13
N PHE A 157 -6.86 -17.49 5.21
CA PHE A 157 -7.37 -16.72 6.34
C PHE A 157 -8.90 -16.72 6.40
N ARG A 158 -9.44 -16.75 7.59
CA ARG A 158 -10.84 -16.39 7.87
C ARG A 158 -10.88 -14.87 8.07
N THR A 159 -11.41 -14.15 7.08
CA THR A 159 -11.40 -12.68 7.07
C THR A 159 -12.72 -12.09 7.55
N THR A 160 -12.63 -11.04 8.36
CA THR A 160 -13.73 -10.13 8.71
C THR A 160 -13.37 -8.76 8.17
N VAL A 161 -14.20 -8.20 7.28
CA VAL A 161 -13.98 -6.88 6.68
C VAL A 161 -14.95 -5.88 7.29
N LEU A 162 -14.42 -4.75 7.74
CA LEU A 162 -15.19 -3.59 8.15
C LEU A 162 -14.90 -2.43 7.21
N THR A 163 -15.93 -1.87 6.62
CA THR A 163 -15.85 -0.67 5.78
C THR A 163 -16.62 0.46 6.41
N ASN A 164 -16.03 1.66 6.42
CA ASN A 164 -16.62 2.85 7.03
C ASN A 164 -17.12 2.59 8.47
N ALA A 165 -16.25 1.97 9.26
CA ALA A 165 -16.58 1.56 10.61
C ALA A 165 -16.43 2.72 11.60
N ASP A 166 -17.43 2.89 12.44
CA ASP A 166 -17.37 3.78 13.59
C ASP A 166 -16.59 3.16 14.77
N ARG A 167 -16.39 3.95 15.81
CA ARG A 167 -15.66 3.52 17.00
C ARG A 167 -16.26 2.26 17.64
N TYR A 168 -17.59 2.19 17.72
CA TYR A 168 -18.27 1.05 18.33
C TYR A 168 -18.04 -0.23 17.52
N ALA A 169 -18.18 -0.19 16.21
CA ALA A 169 -17.99 -1.33 15.33
C ALA A 169 -16.55 -1.89 15.41
N ILE A 170 -15.53 -1.01 15.40
CA ILE A 170 -14.13 -1.43 15.51
C ILE A 170 -13.86 -2.10 16.86
N LEU A 171 -14.23 -1.47 17.98
CA LEU A 171 -13.98 -2.01 19.30
C LEU A 171 -14.78 -3.29 19.55
N SER A 172 -16.00 -3.39 19.05
CA SER A 172 -16.82 -4.60 19.14
C SER A 172 -16.21 -5.77 18.38
N ALA A 173 -15.66 -5.54 17.20
CA ALA A 173 -14.95 -6.56 16.44
C ALA A 173 -13.69 -7.05 17.16
N LEU A 174 -12.91 -6.15 17.73
CA LEU A 174 -11.71 -6.48 18.52
C LEU A 174 -12.09 -7.29 19.79
N ASN A 175 -13.16 -6.90 20.50
CA ASN A 175 -13.65 -7.64 21.65
C ASN A 175 -14.10 -9.06 21.27
N ARG A 176 -14.80 -9.22 20.15
CA ARG A 176 -15.21 -10.54 19.64
C ARG A 176 -14.00 -11.44 19.38
N LEU A 177 -12.92 -10.90 18.80
CA LEU A 177 -11.67 -11.65 18.60
C LEU A 177 -11.05 -12.08 19.94
N ARG A 178 -11.08 -11.21 20.95
CA ARG A 178 -10.65 -11.56 22.31
C ARG A 178 -11.42 -12.73 22.88
N GLU A 179 -12.72 -12.81 22.64
CA GLU A 179 -13.61 -13.85 23.18
C GLU A 179 -13.49 -15.17 22.41
N THR A 180 -13.19 -15.13 21.13
CA THR A 180 -13.26 -16.30 20.25
C THR A 180 -11.93 -16.94 19.91
N LEU A 181 -10.83 -16.17 19.90
CA LEU A 181 -9.52 -16.70 19.52
C LEU A 181 -8.84 -17.41 20.69
N THR A 182 -8.11 -18.44 20.35
CA THR A 182 -7.37 -19.31 21.27
C THR A 182 -5.86 -19.30 20.94
N SER A 183 -5.05 -19.97 21.75
CA SER A 183 -3.62 -20.15 21.47
C SER A 183 -3.31 -21.01 20.22
N ALA A 184 -4.32 -21.63 19.61
CA ALA A 184 -4.19 -22.33 18.33
C ALA A 184 -4.47 -21.41 17.12
N ASP A 185 -4.71 -20.11 17.34
CA ASP A 185 -5.07 -19.15 16.32
C ASP A 185 -3.96 -18.12 16.12
N ASN A 186 -3.88 -17.60 14.89
CA ASN A 186 -3.05 -16.46 14.51
C ASN A 186 -3.95 -15.35 13.98
N LEU A 187 -3.56 -14.10 14.19
CA LEU A 187 -4.38 -12.95 13.86
C LEU A 187 -3.57 -11.93 13.07
N LEU A 188 -4.14 -11.46 11.97
CA LEU A 188 -3.72 -10.25 11.29
C LEU A 188 -4.80 -9.19 11.49
N ILE A 189 -4.41 -7.99 11.88
CA ILE A 189 -5.29 -6.82 11.89
C ILE A 189 -4.72 -5.81 10.92
N TYR A 190 -5.54 -5.36 9.99
CA TYR A 190 -5.21 -4.28 9.06
C TYR A 190 -6.14 -3.10 9.31
N TYR A 191 -5.55 -1.92 9.40
CA TYR A 191 -6.28 -0.66 9.50
C TYR A 191 -5.78 0.32 8.45
N ALA A 192 -6.68 0.79 7.59
CA ALA A 192 -6.47 1.89 6.67
C ALA A 192 -7.52 2.98 6.90
N GLY A 193 -7.07 4.21 7.09
CA GLY A 193 -7.91 5.35 7.43
C GLY A 193 -7.11 6.48 8.06
N HIS A 194 -7.79 7.52 8.52
CA HIS A 194 -7.13 8.61 9.23
C HIS A 194 -6.50 8.14 10.55
N GLY A 195 -5.38 8.75 10.86
CA GLY A 195 -4.71 8.66 12.15
C GLY A 195 -4.26 10.04 12.61
N GLU A 196 -4.18 10.23 13.92
CA GLU A 196 -3.76 11.49 14.54
C GLU A 196 -2.75 11.24 15.66
N LEU A 197 -1.80 12.15 15.81
CA LEU A 197 -0.86 12.17 16.92
C LEU A 197 -1.25 13.30 17.87
N ASP A 198 -1.61 12.94 19.10
CA ASP A 198 -1.69 13.91 20.17
C ASP A 198 -0.24 14.35 20.54
N GLU A 199 0.14 15.55 20.12
CA GLU A 199 1.50 16.07 20.31
C GLU A 199 1.87 16.31 21.77
N VAL A 200 0.88 16.51 22.63
CA VAL A 200 1.11 16.80 24.07
C VAL A 200 1.55 15.53 24.80
N ASN A 201 0.83 14.43 24.59
CA ASN A 201 1.11 13.15 25.25
C ASN A 201 1.84 12.15 24.36
N GLN A 202 2.14 12.51 23.10
CA GLN A 202 2.83 11.69 22.10
C GLN A 202 2.13 10.35 21.84
N ARG A 203 0.78 10.36 21.82
CA ARG A 203 -0.05 9.17 21.59
C ARG A 203 -0.72 9.22 20.22
N GLY A 204 -0.57 8.14 19.48
CA GLY A 204 -1.30 7.94 18.24
C GLY A 204 -2.75 7.51 18.49
N HIS A 205 -3.62 7.86 17.56
CA HIS A 205 -5.03 7.49 17.57
C HIS A 205 -5.45 7.01 16.19
N TRP A 206 -6.28 5.98 16.12
CA TRP A 206 -7.07 5.68 14.93
C TRP A 206 -8.31 6.55 14.94
N LEU A 207 -8.66 7.11 13.81
CA LEU A 207 -9.85 7.93 13.65
C LEU A 207 -10.92 7.14 12.88
N PRO A 208 -11.94 6.59 13.58
CA PRO A 208 -13.09 5.98 12.95
C PRO A 208 -13.91 7.00 12.16
N VAL A 209 -14.89 6.56 11.36
CA VAL A 209 -15.68 7.48 10.51
C VAL A 209 -16.53 8.48 11.29
N ASP A 210 -16.79 8.23 12.56
CA ASP A 210 -17.49 9.12 13.49
C ASP A 210 -16.55 9.99 14.34
N ALA A 211 -15.25 10.03 14.03
CA ALA A 211 -14.30 10.89 14.69
C ALA A 211 -14.58 12.37 14.39
N GLU A 212 -14.43 13.20 15.41
CA GLU A 212 -14.66 14.65 15.35
C GLU A 212 -13.32 15.38 15.42
N ARG A 213 -13.22 16.57 14.81
CA ARG A 213 -12.00 17.39 14.84
C ARG A 213 -11.71 17.93 16.24
N ASP A 214 -12.75 18.42 16.89
CA ASP A 214 -12.64 19.19 18.13
C ASP A 214 -12.89 18.33 19.38
N SER A 215 -13.06 17.02 19.21
CA SER A 215 -13.33 16.08 20.30
C SER A 215 -12.64 14.75 20.07
N THR A 216 -11.91 14.28 21.06
CA THR A 216 -11.27 12.96 21.06
C THR A 216 -12.21 11.83 21.50
N ALA A 217 -13.50 12.10 21.76
CA ALA A 217 -14.45 11.13 22.33
C ALA A 217 -14.57 9.85 21.47
N ASN A 218 -14.59 10.02 20.14
CA ASN A 218 -14.68 8.92 19.19
C ASN A 218 -13.33 8.46 18.63
N TRP A 219 -12.22 9.01 19.08
CA TRP A 219 -10.89 8.55 18.71
C TRP A 219 -10.54 7.25 19.45
N ILE A 220 -9.80 6.36 18.80
CA ILE A 220 -9.33 5.12 19.43
C ILE A 220 -7.82 5.27 19.73
N PRO A 221 -7.43 5.43 21.00
CA PRO A 221 -6.01 5.53 21.35
C PRO A 221 -5.28 4.23 21.00
N THR A 222 -4.07 4.32 20.46
CA THR A 222 -3.24 3.15 20.16
C THR A 222 -2.93 2.32 21.40
N THR A 223 -2.94 2.93 22.59
CA THR A 223 -2.83 2.21 23.87
C THR A 223 -4.00 1.27 24.12
N ALA A 224 -5.24 1.67 23.80
CA ALA A 224 -6.40 0.79 23.93
C ALA A 224 -6.30 -0.41 22.98
N ILE A 225 -5.78 -0.22 21.76
CA ILE A 225 -5.48 -1.32 20.85
C ILE A 225 -4.41 -2.24 21.44
N THR A 226 -3.32 -1.69 21.97
CA THR A 226 -2.25 -2.46 22.58
C THR A 226 -2.74 -3.30 23.76
N ASP A 227 -3.57 -2.73 24.62
CA ASP A 227 -4.16 -3.42 25.77
C ASP A 227 -5.05 -4.60 25.32
N LEU A 228 -5.87 -4.41 24.29
CA LEU A 228 -6.67 -5.49 23.69
C LEU A 228 -5.78 -6.58 23.10
N LEU A 229 -4.72 -6.22 22.36
CA LEU A 229 -3.78 -7.19 21.78
C LEU A 229 -3.04 -8.00 22.84
N ASN A 230 -2.76 -7.41 24.01
CA ASN A 230 -2.14 -8.13 25.12
C ASN A 230 -3.00 -9.26 25.67
N ILE A 231 -4.32 -9.05 25.76
CA ILE A 231 -5.25 -10.03 26.33
C ILE A 231 -5.84 -11.01 25.30
N ILE A 232 -5.70 -10.74 24.00
CA ILE A 232 -6.09 -11.69 22.93
C ILE A 232 -5.22 -12.95 23.03
N GLN A 233 -5.86 -14.12 22.99
CA GLN A 233 -5.18 -15.41 23.16
C GLN A 233 -4.42 -15.88 21.91
N ALA A 234 -4.70 -15.33 20.72
CA ALA A 234 -3.99 -15.71 19.49
C ALA A 234 -2.47 -15.71 19.69
N LYS A 235 -1.79 -16.73 19.16
CA LYS A 235 -0.36 -16.96 19.37
C LYS A 235 0.47 -15.91 18.66
N GLN A 236 0.21 -15.71 17.38
CA GLN A 236 0.87 -14.71 16.54
C GLN A 236 -0.11 -13.59 16.22
N VAL A 237 0.27 -12.35 16.44
CA VAL A 237 -0.50 -11.18 16.02
C VAL A 237 0.39 -10.25 15.21
N LEU A 238 -0.02 -10.00 13.99
CA LEU A 238 0.54 -8.96 13.13
C LEU A 238 -0.48 -7.84 12.99
N LEU A 239 -0.14 -6.66 13.48
CA LEU A 239 -0.87 -5.44 13.23
C LEU A 239 -0.25 -4.73 12.02
N VAL A 240 -1.05 -4.42 11.01
CA VAL A 240 -0.64 -3.66 9.83
C VAL A 240 -1.42 -2.36 9.81
N VAL A 241 -0.72 -1.23 9.82
CA VAL A 241 -1.35 0.10 9.94
C VAL A 241 -0.93 0.97 8.76
N ASP A 242 -1.91 1.29 7.94
CA ASP A 242 -1.80 2.21 6.81
C ASP A 242 -2.53 3.51 7.11
N SER A 243 -1.94 4.29 8.01
CA SER A 243 -2.45 5.59 8.43
C SER A 243 -1.32 6.53 8.80
N CYS A 244 -1.60 7.84 8.80
CA CYS A 244 -0.68 8.83 9.35
C CYS A 244 -0.35 8.52 10.82
N TYR A 245 0.88 8.83 11.25
CA TYR A 245 1.34 8.67 12.64
C TYR A 245 1.33 7.23 13.20
N ALA A 246 1.31 6.24 12.33
CA ALA A 246 1.34 4.83 12.73
C ALA A 246 2.62 4.44 13.51
N GLY A 247 3.72 5.16 13.31
CA GLY A 247 4.99 4.99 14.03
C GLY A 247 4.93 5.21 15.54
N ALA A 248 3.84 5.77 16.07
CA ALA A 248 3.64 5.88 17.53
C ALA A 248 3.53 4.51 18.24
N LEU A 249 3.26 3.44 17.48
CA LEU A 249 3.25 2.04 17.96
C LEU A 249 4.64 1.42 18.03
N THR A 250 5.62 1.99 17.29
CA THR A 250 6.98 1.47 17.16
C THR A 250 7.94 2.32 18.02
N ARG A 251 8.57 1.78 19.01
CA ARG A 251 9.81 2.30 19.55
C ARG A 251 10.74 1.14 19.89
N SER A 252 11.77 0.99 19.07
CA SER A 252 13.08 0.35 19.24
C SER A 252 13.32 -1.08 18.79
N ALA A 253 14.52 -1.23 18.25
CA ALA A 253 15.42 -2.38 18.11
C ALA A 253 14.87 -3.58 17.34
N VAL A 254 15.12 -3.54 16.07
CA VAL A 254 15.00 -4.70 15.16
C VAL A 254 16.13 -5.70 15.48
N GLY A 255 15.78 -6.89 15.95
CA GLY A 255 16.67 -8.03 15.99
C GLY A 255 17.09 -8.43 14.56
N ARG A 256 18.38 -8.41 14.27
CA ARG A 256 18.91 -8.78 12.94
C ARG A 256 18.79 -10.30 12.73
N LEU A 257 18.02 -10.73 11.74
CA LEU A 257 18.06 -12.11 11.23
C LEU A 257 19.44 -12.43 10.65
N ARG A 258 19.99 -13.57 11.03
CA ARG A 258 21.21 -14.12 10.43
C ARG A 258 20.88 -14.65 9.03
N THR A 259 21.54 -14.14 8.00
CA THR A 259 21.57 -14.72 6.66
C THR A 259 22.47 -15.95 6.65
N GLY A 260 22.01 -17.07 6.07
CA GLY A 260 22.83 -18.25 5.84
C GLY A 260 22.49 -19.48 6.70
N MET A 261 21.22 -19.65 7.12
CA MET A 261 20.77 -20.85 7.82
C MET A 261 20.68 -22.06 6.86
N THR A 262 21.12 -23.23 7.33
CA THR A 262 20.85 -24.52 6.67
C THR A 262 19.35 -24.86 6.76
N THR A 263 18.86 -25.76 5.91
CA THR A 263 17.46 -26.21 5.91
C THR A 263 17.04 -26.77 7.28
N ALA A 264 17.92 -27.49 7.97
CA ALA A 264 17.66 -28.03 9.31
C ALA A 264 17.54 -26.92 10.38
N GLU A 265 18.42 -25.92 10.35
CA GLU A 265 18.37 -24.77 11.24
C GLU A 265 17.12 -23.92 10.99
N GLN A 266 16.74 -23.76 9.73
CA GLN A 266 15.52 -23.06 9.35
C GLN A 266 14.27 -23.79 9.87
N GLN A 267 14.19 -25.11 9.75
CA GLN A 267 13.08 -25.90 10.31
C GLN A 267 13.03 -25.82 11.83
N HIS A 268 14.20 -25.87 12.50
CA HIS A 268 14.27 -25.73 13.96
C HIS A 268 13.79 -24.33 14.39
N TRP A 269 14.20 -23.29 13.66
CA TRP A 269 13.77 -21.93 13.90
C TRP A 269 12.24 -21.77 13.75
N PHE A 270 11.65 -22.30 12.66
CA PHE A 270 10.20 -22.28 12.48
C PHE A 270 9.46 -22.99 13.62
N ARG A 271 9.92 -24.15 14.07
CA ARG A 271 9.32 -24.87 15.21
C ARG A 271 9.39 -24.05 16.49
N THR A 272 10.47 -23.35 16.71
CA THR A 272 10.66 -22.51 17.89
C THR A 272 9.76 -21.27 17.84
N MET A 273 9.75 -20.56 16.71
CA MET A 273 8.94 -19.35 16.53
C MET A 273 7.44 -19.66 16.54
N ALA A 274 7.02 -20.78 15.95
CA ALA A 274 5.62 -21.21 15.96
C ALA A 274 5.07 -21.46 17.38
N LYS A 275 5.93 -21.64 18.40
CA LYS A 275 5.52 -21.86 19.79
C LYS A 275 5.47 -20.58 20.64
N ARG A 276 6.18 -19.52 20.23
CA ARG A 276 6.29 -18.28 21.00
C ARG A 276 5.13 -17.32 20.69
N LYS A 277 4.72 -16.56 21.69
CA LYS A 277 3.75 -15.47 21.53
C LYS A 277 4.43 -14.28 20.83
N SER A 278 3.89 -13.87 19.68
CA SER A 278 4.40 -12.73 18.94
C SER A 278 3.35 -11.63 18.81
N ARG A 279 3.79 -10.40 18.98
CA ARG A 279 3.01 -9.17 18.83
C ARG A 279 3.85 -8.17 18.08
N THR A 280 3.62 -8.06 16.77
CA THR A 280 4.41 -7.18 15.90
C THR A 280 3.52 -6.24 15.12
N VAL A 281 4.07 -5.11 14.73
CA VAL A 281 3.40 -4.12 13.90
C VAL A 281 4.24 -3.82 12.66
N LEU A 282 3.56 -3.69 11.54
CA LEU A 282 4.07 -3.17 10.27
C LEU A 282 3.30 -1.89 9.96
N THR A 283 3.99 -0.77 9.82
CA THR A 283 3.39 0.53 9.52
C THR A 283 3.76 1.00 8.13
N SER A 284 2.88 1.75 7.49
CA SER A 284 3.12 2.33 6.16
C SER A 284 4.14 3.46 6.15
N GLY A 285 4.39 4.07 7.30
CA GLY A 285 5.38 5.11 7.51
C GLY A 285 5.54 5.39 8.99
N GLY A 286 6.52 6.24 9.34
CA GLY A 286 6.78 6.65 10.72
C GLY A 286 5.76 7.70 11.22
N ILE A 287 6.27 8.88 11.66
CA ILE A 287 5.43 9.98 12.16
C ILE A 287 4.97 10.91 11.00
N ALA A 288 5.49 10.73 9.79
CA ALA A 288 5.13 11.55 8.63
C ALA A 288 3.78 11.13 8.01
N PRO A 289 3.05 12.05 7.35
CA PRO A 289 1.87 11.71 6.57
C PRO A 289 2.17 10.64 5.52
N VAL A 290 1.21 9.76 5.22
CA VAL A 290 1.30 8.74 4.18
C VAL A 290 0.47 9.14 2.96
N LEU A 291 0.85 8.60 1.78
CA LEU A 291 0.15 8.90 0.53
C LEU A 291 -1.10 8.00 0.40
N ASP A 292 -2.28 8.60 0.46
CA ASP A 292 -3.55 7.95 0.12
C ASP A 292 -3.69 7.70 -1.40
N ALA A 293 -2.93 8.45 -2.22
CA ALA A 293 -2.93 8.34 -3.66
C ALA A 293 -1.51 8.07 -4.21
N GLY A 294 -1.43 7.51 -5.43
CA GLY A 294 -0.14 7.21 -6.09
C GLY A 294 0.06 5.73 -6.40
N GLY A 295 -0.71 4.85 -5.78
CA GLY A 295 -0.79 3.42 -6.10
C GLY A 295 -1.90 3.04 -7.10
N GLY A 296 -2.56 4.00 -7.74
CA GLY A 296 -3.73 3.79 -8.59
C GLY A 296 -5.01 3.73 -7.75
N ARG A 297 -5.64 2.55 -7.61
CA ARG A 297 -6.81 2.33 -6.75
C ARG A 297 -6.44 2.05 -5.29
N HIS A 298 -5.16 1.93 -4.99
CA HIS A 298 -4.59 1.58 -3.70
C HIS A 298 -3.65 2.67 -3.22
N SER A 299 -3.41 2.74 -1.93
CA SER A 299 -2.29 3.48 -1.38
C SER A 299 -0.96 2.88 -1.90
N VAL A 300 0.12 3.65 -1.84
CA VAL A 300 1.46 3.15 -2.21
C VAL A 300 1.85 1.95 -1.36
N PHE A 301 1.56 2.00 -0.07
CA PHE A 301 1.88 0.93 0.87
C PHE A 301 1.02 -0.31 0.64
N ALA A 302 -0.31 -0.16 0.53
CA ALA A 302 -1.21 -1.29 0.32
C ALA A 302 -0.92 -1.99 -1.02
N LYS A 303 -0.63 -1.24 -2.09
CA LYS A 303 -0.21 -1.81 -3.36
C LYS A 303 1.06 -2.65 -3.21
N ALA A 304 2.09 -2.11 -2.55
CA ALA A 304 3.33 -2.85 -2.31
C ALA A 304 3.09 -4.12 -1.48
N LEU A 305 2.24 -4.03 -0.45
CA LEU A 305 1.87 -5.17 0.39
C LEU A 305 1.14 -6.25 -0.42
N LEU A 306 0.15 -5.87 -1.23
CA LEU A 306 -0.59 -6.79 -2.10
C LEU A 306 0.34 -7.48 -3.10
N GLU A 307 1.22 -6.74 -3.78
CA GLU A 307 2.19 -7.30 -4.73
C GLU A 307 3.14 -8.31 -4.07
N VAL A 308 3.61 -8.03 -2.85
CA VAL A 308 4.47 -8.97 -2.10
C VAL A 308 3.71 -10.24 -1.75
N LEU A 309 2.48 -10.10 -1.25
CA LEU A 309 1.64 -11.23 -0.87
C LEU A 309 1.24 -12.08 -2.09
N GLU A 310 0.92 -11.44 -3.21
CA GLU A 310 0.56 -12.14 -4.45
C GLU A 310 1.75 -12.87 -5.08
N ALA A 311 2.94 -12.30 -5.03
CA ALA A 311 4.14 -12.91 -5.59
C ALA A 311 4.75 -14.00 -4.70
N ASN A 312 4.39 -14.05 -3.41
CA ASN A 312 5.00 -15.01 -2.49
C ASN A 312 4.50 -16.45 -2.72
N THR A 313 5.44 -17.38 -2.78
CA THR A 313 5.19 -18.82 -2.96
C THR A 313 5.68 -19.67 -1.79
N ASP A 314 6.19 -19.05 -0.72
CA ASP A 314 6.84 -19.71 0.39
C ASP A 314 6.35 -19.20 1.74
N ILE A 315 6.88 -19.71 2.85
CA ILE A 315 6.63 -19.15 4.18
C ILE A 315 7.19 -17.73 4.22
N LEU A 316 6.34 -16.79 4.63
CA LEU A 316 6.64 -15.37 4.71
C LEU A 316 6.66 -14.95 6.18
N ASP A 317 7.84 -14.75 6.73
CA ASP A 317 7.99 -14.16 8.06
C ASP A 317 7.85 -12.62 8.00
N GLY A 318 7.56 -12.00 9.15
CA GLY A 318 7.31 -10.57 9.24
C GLY A 318 8.49 -9.69 8.83
N GLN A 319 9.73 -10.15 9.04
CA GLN A 319 10.94 -9.44 8.65
C GLN A 319 11.13 -9.43 7.13
N ARG A 320 10.89 -10.58 6.49
CA ARG A 320 10.92 -10.70 5.03
C ARG A 320 9.80 -9.87 4.41
N LEU A 321 8.59 -9.98 4.95
CA LEU A 321 7.45 -9.16 4.51
C LEU A 321 7.81 -7.67 4.55
N HIS A 322 8.33 -7.19 5.68
CA HIS A 322 8.74 -5.79 5.82
C HIS A 322 9.81 -5.38 4.79
N ARG A 323 10.89 -6.15 4.64
CA ARG A 323 11.95 -5.81 3.67
C ARG A 323 11.41 -5.68 2.25
N ASP A 324 10.59 -6.65 1.84
CA ASP A 324 10.07 -6.72 0.48
C ASP A 324 9.04 -5.60 0.21
N VAL A 325 8.21 -5.24 1.21
CA VAL A 325 7.28 -4.11 1.16
C VAL A 325 8.05 -2.78 1.17
N ALA A 326 8.99 -2.61 2.11
CA ALA A 326 9.74 -1.37 2.24
C ALA A 326 10.54 -1.03 0.97
N ALA A 327 11.13 -2.03 0.32
CA ALA A 327 11.84 -1.84 -0.94
C ALA A 327 10.92 -1.31 -2.05
N ARG A 328 9.69 -1.85 -2.17
CA ARG A 328 8.71 -1.40 -3.15
C ARG A 328 8.16 -0.01 -2.83
N VAL A 329 7.86 0.24 -1.56
CA VAL A 329 7.38 1.55 -1.11
C VAL A 329 8.43 2.62 -1.36
N ALA A 330 9.70 2.38 -0.99
CA ALA A 330 10.79 3.32 -1.21
C ALA A 330 10.97 3.64 -2.71
N TYR A 331 10.87 2.63 -3.58
CA TYR A 331 10.95 2.81 -5.02
C TYR A 331 9.77 3.66 -5.55
N ALA A 332 8.54 3.35 -5.13
CA ALA A 332 7.35 4.08 -5.57
C ALA A 332 7.32 5.52 -5.01
N ALA A 333 7.65 5.71 -3.74
CA ALA A 333 7.68 7.00 -3.08
C ALA A 333 8.74 7.94 -3.68
N ALA A 334 9.93 7.41 -4.03
CA ALA A 334 10.97 8.18 -4.70
C ALA A 334 10.51 8.77 -6.04
N SER A 335 9.68 8.04 -6.80
CA SER A 335 9.11 8.52 -8.06
C SER A 335 8.10 9.67 -7.84
N LEU A 336 7.48 9.75 -6.68
CA LEU A 336 6.52 10.78 -6.27
C LEU A 336 7.19 11.94 -5.50
N ARG A 337 8.52 11.93 -5.33
CA ARG A 337 9.30 12.87 -4.51
C ARG A 337 8.78 12.98 -3.08
N PHE A 338 8.36 11.86 -2.55
CA PHE A 338 7.85 11.71 -1.19
C PHE A 338 8.72 10.71 -0.43
N ASP A 339 8.91 10.94 0.86
CA ASP A 339 9.70 10.04 1.71
C ASP A 339 8.73 9.21 2.58
N GLN A 340 8.60 7.93 2.26
CA GLN A 340 7.75 7.00 2.99
C GLN A 340 8.55 5.75 3.31
N VAL A 341 8.76 5.51 4.60
CA VAL A 341 9.58 4.42 5.11
C VAL A 341 8.72 3.54 6.02
N PRO A 342 8.26 2.38 5.54
CA PRO A 342 7.60 1.40 6.39
C PRO A 342 8.47 0.95 7.56
N GLU A 343 7.87 0.74 8.72
CA GLU A 343 8.55 0.26 9.91
C GLU A 343 7.97 -1.08 10.37
N TYR A 344 8.82 -1.96 10.90
CA TYR A 344 8.42 -3.22 11.51
C TYR A 344 9.08 -3.40 12.86
N ALA A 345 8.27 -3.60 13.89
CA ALA A 345 8.78 -3.71 15.26
C ALA A 345 7.86 -4.55 16.15
N PRO A 346 8.35 -5.06 17.29
CA PRO A 346 7.51 -5.54 18.38
C PRO A 346 6.60 -4.43 18.93
N ILE A 347 5.34 -4.77 19.22
CA ILE A 347 4.41 -3.86 19.88
C ILE A 347 4.73 -3.85 21.38
N ARG A 348 4.99 -2.66 21.94
CA ARG A 348 5.26 -2.50 23.36
C ARG A 348 4.04 -2.86 24.21
N TYR A 349 4.27 -3.46 25.35
CA TYR A 349 3.25 -3.81 26.35
C TYR A 349 2.14 -4.76 25.84
N ALA A 350 2.29 -5.35 24.65
CA ALA A 350 1.33 -6.31 24.08
C ALA A 350 1.67 -7.78 24.38
N GLY A 351 2.64 -8.05 25.24
CA GLY A 351 3.04 -9.42 25.62
C GLY A 351 3.82 -10.15 24.52
N HIS A 352 4.72 -9.45 23.82
CA HIS A 352 5.64 -10.05 22.84
C HIS A 352 6.75 -10.84 23.54
N GLU A 353 6.98 -12.09 23.09
CA GLU A 353 7.96 -13.04 23.66
C GLU A 353 8.96 -13.56 22.62
N ALA A 354 8.78 -13.22 21.33
CA ALA A 354 9.55 -13.77 20.20
C ALA A 354 10.78 -12.95 19.83
#